data_4f9aee11111f7c6ea4b0c2c3baf0dfc4
#
_entry.id   4f9aee11111f7c6ea4b0c2c3baf0dfc4
#
_cell.length_a   1.000
_cell.length_b   1.000
_cell.length_c   1.000
_cell.angle_alpha   90.00
_cell.angle_beta   90.00
_cell.angle_gamma   90.00
#
_symmetry.space_group_name_H-M   'P 1'
#
loop_
_entity.id
_entity.type
_entity.pdbx_description
1 polymer ?
#
loop_
_entity_poly.entity_id
_entity_poly.type
_entity_poly.pdbx_seq_one_letter_code
_entity_poly.pdbx_strand_id
1 'polypeptide(L)'
;NQNTPLSRRSFLSKAAAGTAGAAALGFPMISVAPAPITMRWQSTWPAKDIFHEYAQDFASRVNDMAGGKLKIEVLPAGAVVPAFQLLEAVNKGTLDGGHGVVAYHYGKNSALALWGSGPAFGMDPNMVLAWHNYGGGKQMLDDIYKSLNLDVQSFLYGPMPTQPFGWFKKPVTKVEDVKGMKFRTVGLAVDIYKDMGVAVNPLPGGEIVPAIDRGLIDGAEFNNASSDRLLGFPDVSKVCMLQSFHQCSEQFEILFNKKKYDSLPAELKTIINHSVEAASADMSWKAIDRYSKDYIEMQEKQGVKFYKTPDAILRRQLQACDKIVAAKSAENPTFK
;
A
#
# COMPACT_ATOMS: atom_id res chain seq x y z
N ASN A 1 13.25 92.18 -7.16
CA ASN A 1 13.37 90.81 -7.56
C ASN A 1 14.72 90.21 -7.10
N GLN A 2 14.73 89.59 -5.94
CA GLN A 2 15.93 88.88 -5.48
C GLN A 2 15.63 87.33 -5.52
N ASN A 3 16.23 86.71 -6.52
CA ASN A 3 16.33 85.21 -6.55
C ASN A 3 17.42 84.77 -5.58
N THR A 4 17.06 84.29 -4.45
CA THR A 4 17.97 83.65 -3.51
C THR A 4 18.12 82.20 -3.95
N PRO A 5 19.31 81.65 -4.26
CA PRO A 5 19.49 80.29 -4.64
C PRO A 5 19.27 79.36 -3.42
N LEU A 6 18.42 78.36 -3.56
CA LEU A 6 18.17 77.36 -2.57
C LEU A 6 19.47 76.57 -2.25
N SER A 7 19.88 76.57 -0.99
CA SER A 7 21.08 75.90 -0.58
C SER A 7 20.90 74.33 -0.68
N ARG A 8 21.99 73.65 -1.03
CA ARG A 8 22.00 72.21 -1.10
C ARG A 8 21.46 71.46 0.17
N ARG A 9 21.58 72.18 1.32
CA ARG A 9 21.06 71.70 2.61
C ARG A 9 19.53 71.70 2.67
N SER A 10 18.88 72.74 2.12
CA SER A 10 17.41 72.84 2.10
C SER A 10 16.78 71.94 1.05
N PHE A 11 17.51 71.55 0.02
CA PHE A 11 17.06 70.54 -0.95
C PHE A 11 17.11 69.17 -0.33
N LEU A 12 18.17 68.84 0.40
CA LEU A 12 18.32 67.51 1.07
C LEU A 12 17.33 67.32 2.23
N SER A 13 17.00 68.37 2.99
CA SER A 13 15.97 68.29 4.05
C SER A 13 14.55 68.14 3.51
N LYS A 14 14.26 68.74 2.33
CA LYS A 14 12.96 68.54 1.65
C LYS A 14 12.88 67.19 0.94
N ALA A 15 14.00 66.62 0.44
CA ALA A 15 14.08 65.29 -0.11
C ALA A 15 13.91 64.22 0.99
N ALA A 16 14.50 64.45 2.18
CA ALA A 16 14.33 63.52 3.34
C ALA A 16 12.91 63.54 3.91
N ALA A 17 12.19 64.64 3.86
CA ALA A 17 10.79 64.74 4.28
C ALA A 17 9.83 64.11 3.24
N GLY A 18 10.21 64.12 1.96
CA GLY A 18 9.44 63.45 0.89
C GLY A 18 9.60 61.92 0.86
N THR A 19 10.73 61.38 1.33
CA THR A 19 10.98 59.94 1.38
C THR A 19 10.34 59.26 2.61
N ALA A 20 10.07 60.00 3.69
CA ALA A 20 9.34 59.46 4.85
C ALA A 20 7.84 59.20 4.54
N GLY A 21 7.26 59.91 3.55
CA GLY A 21 5.86 59.67 3.14
C GLY A 21 5.71 58.62 2.03
N ALA A 22 6.77 58.31 1.27
CA ALA A 22 6.75 57.33 0.20
C ALA A 22 7.07 55.89 0.69
N ALA A 23 7.59 55.75 1.89
CA ALA A 23 7.84 54.42 2.49
C ALA A 23 6.56 53.67 2.95
N ALA A 24 5.39 54.37 2.88
CA ALA A 24 4.08 53.75 3.19
C ALA A 24 3.33 53.24 1.94
N LEU A 25 3.87 53.47 0.73
CA LEU A 25 3.34 52.87 -0.50
C LEU A 25 4.06 51.55 -0.73
N GLY A 26 3.39 50.48 -0.32
CA GLY A 26 3.81 49.10 -0.34
C GLY A 26 4.77 48.74 -1.47
N PHE A 27 6.02 48.48 -1.13
CA PHE A 27 6.78 47.49 -1.88
C PHE A 27 5.97 46.21 -1.87
N PRO A 28 5.69 45.55 -3.00
CA PRO A 28 5.13 44.23 -2.97
C PRO A 28 6.05 43.37 -2.08
N MET A 29 5.57 43.02 -0.89
CA MET A 29 6.25 41.98 -0.09
C MET A 29 6.29 40.78 -1.02
N ILE A 30 7.45 40.48 -1.58
CA ILE A 30 7.67 39.20 -2.22
C ILE A 30 7.51 38.18 -1.09
N SER A 31 6.29 37.65 -0.92
CA SER A 31 6.04 36.52 -0.10
C SER A 31 6.80 35.35 -0.74
N VAL A 32 8.00 35.10 -0.28
CA VAL A 32 8.73 33.86 -0.64
C VAL A 32 7.87 32.75 -0.09
N ALA A 33 7.18 32.04 -0.98
CA ALA A 33 6.44 30.85 -0.56
C ALA A 33 7.39 29.93 0.22
N PRO A 34 7.00 29.41 1.37
CA PRO A 34 7.85 28.48 2.11
C PRO A 34 8.24 27.31 1.20
N ALA A 35 9.48 26.85 1.32
CA ALA A 35 9.95 25.70 0.56
C ALA A 35 9.02 24.50 0.77
N PRO A 36 8.72 23.73 -0.29
CA PRO A 36 7.82 22.60 -0.18
C PRO A 36 8.36 21.56 0.83
N ILE A 37 7.47 20.99 1.62
CA ILE A 37 7.77 19.83 2.44
C ILE A 37 7.94 18.65 1.49
N THR A 38 9.13 18.04 1.44
CA THR A 38 9.37 16.85 0.62
C THR A 38 9.39 15.62 1.51
N MET A 39 8.67 14.57 1.09
CA MET A 39 8.63 13.27 1.75
C MET A 39 9.14 12.20 0.81
N ARG A 40 10.12 11.41 1.28
CA ARG A 40 10.66 10.28 0.55
C ARG A 40 9.98 8.99 1.01
N TRP A 41 9.29 8.35 0.10
CA TRP A 41 8.55 7.12 0.32
C TRP A 41 9.12 5.96 -0.47
N GLN A 42 8.78 4.76 -0.05
CA GLN A 42 8.96 3.55 -0.84
C GLN A 42 7.70 2.70 -0.79
N SER A 43 7.38 2.05 -1.90
CA SER A 43 6.37 0.99 -1.91
C SER A 43 7.02 -0.39 -1.68
N THR A 44 6.21 -1.39 -1.33
CA THR A 44 6.64 -2.79 -1.25
C THR A 44 6.61 -3.50 -2.60
N TRP A 45 6.35 -2.77 -3.68
CA TRP A 45 6.07 -3.29 -5.02
C TRP A 45 7.21 -3.00 -6.00
N PRO A 46 7.53 -3.95 -6.92
CA PRO A 46 8.41 -3.67 -8.05
C PRO A 46 7.90 -2.53 -8.93
N ALA A 47 8.80 -1.81 -9.58
CA ALA A 47 8.44 -0.66 -10.42
C ALA A 47 7.43 -0.98 -11.54
N LYS A 48 7.42 -2.21 -12.05
CA LYS A 48 6.51 -2.68 -13.10
C LYS A 48 5.13 -3.13 -12.60
N ASP A 49 4.95 -3.27 -11.28
CA ASP A 49 3.69 -3.74 -10.71
C ASP A 49 2.64 -2.63 -10.71
N ILE A 50 1.39 -2.97 -11.05
CA ILE A 50 0.25 -2.05 -10.95
C ILE A 50 0.08 -1.49 -9.53
N PHE A 51 0.52 -2.19 -8.52
CA PHE A 51 0.47 -1.72 -7.12
C PHE A 51 1.43 -0.56 -6.87
N HIS A 52 2.57 -0.53 -7.59
CA HIS A 52 3.45 0.64 -7.55
C HIS A 52 2.81 1.84 -8.27
N GLU A 53 2.09 1.61 -9.38
CA GLU A 53 1.29 2.62 -10.08
C GLU A 53 0.25 3.23 -9.12
N TYR A 54 -0.47 2.40 -8.35
CA TYR A 54 -1.45 2.89 -7.35
C TYR A 54 -0.80 3.73 -6.23
N ALA A 55 0.40 3.36 -5.79
CA ALA A 55 1.15 4.17 -4.84
C ALA A 55 1.54 5.54 -5.42
N GLN A 56 1.94 5.57 -6.70
CA GLN A 56 2.24 6.81 -7.42
C GLN A 56 0.99 7.66 -7.68
N ASP A 57 -0.14 7.04 -8.01
CA ASP A 57 -1.43 7.72 -8.18
C ASP A 57 -1.87 8.44 -6.90
N PHE A 58 -1.75 7.78 -5.75
CA PHE A 58 -2.01 8.42 -4.46
C PHE A 58 -1.10 9.62 -4.23
N ALA A 59 0.21 9.46 -4.42
CA ALA A 59 1.19 10.52 -4.23
C ALA A 59 0.94 11.71 -5.17
N SER A 60 0.61 11.44 -6.45
CA SER A 60 0.28 12.49 -7.43
C SER A 60 -0.93 13.29 -6.98
N ARG A 61 -2.01 12.64 -6.53
CA ARG A 61 -3.21 13.33 -6.02
C ARG A 61 -2.90 14.27 -4.85
N VAL A 62 -2.08 13.79 -3.90
CA VAL A 62 -1.63 14.64 -2.77
C VAL A 62 -0.82 15.81 -3.28
N ASN A 63 0.15 15.56 -4.17
CA ASN A 63 1.05 16.59 -4.71
C ASN A 63 0.28 17.68 -5.47
N ASP A 64 -0.67 17.27 -6.32
CA ASP A 64 -1.48 18.18 -7.14
C ASP A 64 -2.38 19.06 -6.24
N MET A 65 -3.07 18.45 -5.26
CA MET A 65 -3.95 19.20 -4.34
C MET A 65 -3.18 20.07 -3.35
N ALA A 66 -1.94 19.71 -3.02
CA ALA A 66 -1.11 20.49 -2.10
C ALA A 66 -0.58 21.80 -2.70
N GLY A 67 -0.74 22.02 -4.01
CA GLY A 67 -0.36 23.29 -4.68
C GLY A 67 1.09 23.67 -4.45
N GLY A 68 2.01 22.70 -4.47
CA GLY A 68 3.44 22.90 -4.25
C GLY A 68 3.88 23.01 -2.79
N LYS A 69 2.98 22.88 -1.80
CA LYS A 69 3.31 22.92 -0.36
C LYS A 69 3.85 21.59 0.16
N LEU A 70 3.44 20.48 -0.45
CA LEU A 70 3.87 19.12 -0.11
C LEU A 70 4.22 18.36 -1.38
N LYS A 71 5.31 17.59 -1.34
CA LYS A 71 5.74 16.69 -2.40
C LYS A 71 6.07 15.32 -1.82
N ILE A 72 5.35 14.29 -2.24
CA ILE A 72 5.63 12.89 -1.94
C ILE A 72 6.32 12.27 -3.16
N GLU A 73 7.51 11.68 -2.96
CA GLU A 73 8.26 10.93 -3.97
C GLU A 73 8.26 9.46 -3.61
N VAL A 74 7.69 8.62 -4.48
CA VAL A 74 7.54 7.17 -4.23
C VAL A 74 8.58 6.39 -5.02
N LEU A 75 9.44 5.68 -4.31
CA LEU A 75 10.43 4.77 -4.84
C LEU A 75 9.87 3.33 -4.89
N PRO A 76 10.31 2.49 -5.84
CA PRO A 76 9.92 1.08 -5.87
C PRO A 76 10.61 0.26 -4.76
N ALA A 77 10.12 -0.96 -4.55
CA ALA A 77 10.67 -1.91 -3.60
C ALA A 77 12.19 -2.11 -3.79
N GLY A 78 12.91 -2.14 -2.69
CA GLY A 78 14.36 -2.38 -2.68
C GLY A 78 15.23 -1.14 -2.98
N ALA A 79 14.63 0.01 -3.28
CA ALA A 79 15.39 1.23 -3.54
C ALA A 79 16.11 1.77 -2.28
N VAL A 80 15.51 1.58 -1.11
CA VAL A 80 16.06 2.01 0.19
C VAL A 80 16.18 0.82 1.14
N VAL A 81 15.12 0.03 1.27
CA VAL A 81 15.07 -1.16 2.14
C VAL A 81 14.37 -2.33 1.44
N PRO A 82 14.66 -3.60 1.83
CA PRO A 82 13.87 -4.74 1.39
C PRO A 82 12.38 -4.54 1.68
N ALA A 83 11.48 -5.07 0.82
CA ALA A 83 10.04 -4.83 0.89
C ALA A 83 9.44 -5.09 2.29
N PHE A 84 9.78 -6.20 2.93
CA PHE A 84 9.28 -6.56 4.26
C PHE A 84 9.82 -5.71 5.42
N GLN A 85 10.79 -4.83 5.15
CA GLN A 85 11.36 -3.90 6.15
C GLN A 85 10.76 -2.50 6.07
N LEU A 86 9.75 -2.28 5.20
CA LEU A 86 9.16 -0.96 4.99
C LEU A 86 8.63 -0.34 6.29
N LEU A 87 7.85 -1.09 7.07
CA LEU A 87 7.23 -0.60 8.31
C LEU A 87 8.29 -0.09 9.32
N GLU A 88 9.37 -0.83 9.49
CA GLU A 88 10.47 -0.41 10.36
C GLU A 88 11.21 0.82 9.84
N ALA A 89 11.41 0.90 8.52
CA ALA A 89 12.06 2.05 7.92
C ALA A 89 11.24 3.32 8.09
N VAL A 90 9.91 3.23 7.96
CA VAL A 90 8.99 4.34 8.21
C VAL A 90 8.95 4.68 9.71
N ASN A 91 8.85 3.70 10.59
CA ASN A 91 8.85 3.92 12.04
C ASN A 91 10.13 4.66 12.50
N LYS A 92 11.30 4.24 12.00
CA LYS A 92 12.59 4.85 12.34
C LYS A 92 12.85 6.20 11.65
N GLY A 93 12.02 6.61 10.70
CA GLY A 93 12.21 7.84 9.92
C GLY A 93 13.31 7.74 8.85
N THR A 94 13.77 6.54 8.50
CA THR A 94 14.62 6.30 7.32
C THR A 94 13.86 6.63 6.02
N LEU A 95 12.56 6.36 6.05
CA LEU A 95 11.58 6.80 5.07
C LEU A 95 10.53 7.67 5.78
N ASP A 96 10.04 8.70 5.11
CA ASP A 96 8.98 9.56 5.64
C ASP A 96 7.60 8.90 5.57
N GLY A 97 7.46 7.92 4.69
CA GLY A 97 6.25 7.12 4.55
C GLY A 97 6.43 5.95 3.57
N GLY A 98 5.35 5.24 3.32
CA GLY A 98 5.37 4.09 2.44
C GLY A 98 4.01 3.58 2.05
N HIS A 99 4.01 2.61 1.15
CA HIS A 99 2.82 1.97 0.61
C HIS A 99 3.03 0.45 0.59
N GLY A 100 2.15 -0.28 1.27
CA GLY A 100 2.24 -1.72 1.41
C GLY A 100 0.91 -2.36 1.76
N VAL A 101 0.96 -3.44 2.54
CA VAL A 101 -0.21 -4.16 3.09
C VAL A 101 0.08 -4.61 4.51
N VAL A 102 -0.94 -4.57 5.36
CA VAL A 102 -0.83 -4.94 6.79
C VAL A 102 -0.45 -6.41 6.97
N ALA A 103 -0.92 -7.30 6.09
CA ALA A 103 -0.64 -8.73 6.14
C ALA A 103 0.86 -9.08 6.06
N TYR A 104 1.70 -8.22 5.49
CA TYR A 104 3.16 -8.42 5.46
C TYR A 104 3.80 -8.33 6.85
N HIS A 105 3.09 -7.80 7.83
CA HIS A 105 3.56 -7.63 9.21
C HIS A 105 3.13 -8.78 10.13
N TYR A 106 2.56 -9.87 9.57
CA TYR A 106 2.11 -11.06 10.31
C TYR A 106 3.12 -11.58 11.33
N GLY A 107 4.40 -11.62 10.97
CA GLY A 107 5.47 -12.10 11.85
C GLY A 107 5.72 -11.23 13.10
N LYS A 108 5.19 -10.01 13.16
CA LYS A 108 5.30 -9.12 14.33
C LYS A 108 4.18 -9.34 15.35
N ASN A 109 2.98 -9.48 14.84
CA ASN A 109 1.78 -9.82 15.59
C ASN A 109 0.80 -10.51 14.64
N SER A 110 0.36 -11.72 15.03
CA SER A 110 -0.54 -12.50 14.18
C SER A 110 -1.87 -11.81 13.87
N ALA A 111 -2.34 -10.92 14.74
CA ALA A 111 -3.56 -10.14 14.51
C ALA A 111 -3.48 -9.24 13.28
N LEU A 112 -2.27 -8.77 12.89
CA LEU A 112 -2.08 -7.94 11.70
C LEU A 112 -2.50 -8.65 10.40
N ALA A 113 -2.51 -9.99 10.38
CA ALA A 113 -3.00 -10.73 9.23
C ALA A 113 -4.50 -10.55 8.97
N LEU A 114 -5.29 -10.20 9.98
CA LEU A 114 -6.75 -10.09 9.87
C LEU A 114 -7.20 -8.93 8.95
N TRP A 115 -6.31 -8.00 8.66
CA TRP A 115 -6.56 -6.92 7.69
C TRP A 115 -6.27 -7.30 6.23
N GLY A 116 -6.00 -8.57 5.91
CA GLY A 116 -5.71 -8.95 4.53
C GLY A 116 -5.46 -10.45 4.32
N SER A 117 -5.81 -11.30 5.28
CA SER A 117 -5.64 -12.75 5.12
C SER A 117 -6.81 -13.52 5.69
N GLY A 118 -7.05 -14.72 5.17
CA GLY A 118 -8.12 -15.61 5.61
C GLY A 118 -9.44 -15.34 4.89
N PRO A 119 -10.53 -15.96 5.34
CA PRO A 119 -11.84 -15.90 4.67
C PRO A 119 -12.61 -14.60 4.88
N ALA A 120 -12.03 -13.62 5.55
CA ALA A 120 -12.62 -12.31 5.87
C ALA A 120 -14.02 -12.40 6.50
N PHE A 121 -14.38 -13.54 7.07
CA PHE A 121 -15.67 -13.84 7.72
C PHE A 121 -16.90 -13.47 6.88
N GLY A 122 -16.80 -13.60 5.55
CA GLY A 122 -17.86 -13.28 4.58
C GLY A 122 -17.91 -11.82 4.17
N MET A 123 -17.03 -10.98 4.66
CA MET A 123 -16.94 -9.58 4.22
C MET A 123 -16.23 -9.47 2.87
N ASP A 124 -16.78 -8.67 1.96
CA ASP A 124 -16.04 -8.21 0.80
C ASP A 124 -15.04 -7.09 1.16
N PRO A 125 -14.13 -6.70 0.27
CA PRO A 125 -13.12 -5.69 0.58
C PRO A 125 -13.67 -4.31 0.97
N ASN A 126 -14.82 -3.89 0.44
CA ASN A 126 -15.48 -2.64 0.84
C ASN A 126 -16.09 -2.75 2.24
N MET A 127 -16.67 -3.91 2.57
CA MET A 127 -17.18 -4.17 3.93
C MET A 127 -16.04 -4.13 4.96
N VAL A 128 -14.84 -4.66 4.64
CA VAL A 128 -13.68 -4.56 5.51
C VAL A 128 -13.22 -3.12 5.68
N LEU A 129 -13.20 -2.31 4.61
CA LEU A 129 -12.91 -0.88 4.71
C LEU A 129 -13.95 -0.12 5.53
N ALA A 130 -15.24 -0.46 5.38
CA ALA A 130 -16.32 0.12 6.20
C ALA A 130 -16.15 -0.23 7.68
N TRP A 131 -15.88 -1.50 8.00
CA TRP A 131 -15.57 -1.92 9.37
C TRP A 131 -14.34 -1.20 9.91
N HIS A 132 -13.27 -1.11 9.11
CA HIS A 132 -12.05 -0.42 9.52
C HIS A 132 -12.33 1.03 9.89
N ASN A 133 -13.04 1.78 9.03
CA ASN A 133 -13.25 3.22 9.23
C ASN A 133 -14.34 3.54 10.27
N TYR A 134 -15.38 2.71 10.38
CA TYR A 134 -16.58 3.01 11.18
C TYR A 134 -16.90 1.97 12.25
N GLY A 135 -16.35 0.76 12.16
CA GLY A 135 -16.62 -0.36 13.05
C GLY A 135 -15.54 -0.63 14.10
N GLY A 136 -14.57 0.28 14.26
CA GLY A 136 -13.52 0.16 15.28
C GLY A 136 -12.22 -0.46 14.80
N GLY A 137 -12.15 -0.97 13.56
CA GLY A 137 -10.95 -1.63 13.01
C GLY A 137 -9.72 -0.72 13.00
N LYS A 138 -9.90 0.58 12.72
CA LYS A 138 -8.81 1.55 12.76
C LYS A 138 -8.19 1.66 14.15
N GLN A 139 -9.02 1.78 15.19
CA GLN A 139 -8.54 1.86 16.57
C GLN A 139 -7.80 0.60 16.97
N MET A 140 -8.30 -0.59 16.59
CA MET A 140 -7.63 -1.86 16.85
C MET A 140 -6.26 -1.93 16.19
N LEU A 141 -6.13 -1.49 14.93
CA LEU A 141 -4.85 -1.47 14.23
C LEU A 141 -3.86 -0.50 14.88
N ASP A 142 -4.31 0.70 15.24
CA ASP A 142 -3.51 1.71 15.94
C ASP A 142 -3.01 1.18 17.30
N ASP A 143 -3.85 0.45 18.04
CA ASP A 143 -3.49 -0.14 19.35
C ASP A 143 -2.48 -1.27 19.18
N ILE A 144 -2.58 -2.09 18.13
CA ILE A 144 -1.56 -3.10 17.82
C ILE A 144 -0.23 -2.42 17.51
N TYR A 145 -0.20 -1.41 16.66
CA TYR A 145 1.03 -0.70 16.33
C TYR A 145 1.67 -0.07 17.58
N LYS A 146 0.89 0.55 18.44
CA LYS A 146 1.38 1.08 19.73
C LYS A 146 1.97 -0.02 20.62
N SER A 147 1.31 -1.19 20.71
CA SER A 147 1.79 -2.32 21.52
C SER A 147 3.14 -2.87 21.03
N LEU A 148 3.43 -2.68 19.74
CA LEU A 148 4.69 -3.04 19.09
C LEU A 148 5.74 -1.92 19.12
N ASN A 149 5.46 -0.79 19.78
CA ASN A 149 6.28 0.43 19.78
C ASN A 149 6.53 0.98 18.36
N LEU A 150 5.52 0.86 17.50
CA LEU A 150 5.54 1.42 16.15
C LEU A 150 4.79 2.74 16.14
N ASP A 151 5.54 3.83 15.94
CA ASP A 151 5.02 5.20 15.92
C ASP A 151 4.77 5.63 14.47
N VAL A 152 3.69 5.12 13.89
CA VAL A 152 3.27 5.37 12.51
C VAL A 152 1.84 5.87 12.44
N GLN A 153 1.53 6.65 11.40
CA GLN A 153 0.16 6.97 11.02
C GLN A 153 -0.22 6.10 9.83
N SER A 154 -1.23 5.26 10.01
CA SER A 154 -1.72 4.32 9.01
C SER A 154 -3.07 4.75 8.45
N PHE A 155 -3.26 4.51 7.14
CA PHE A 155 -4.54 4.61 6.44
C PHE A 155 -4.72 3.38 5.57
N LEU A 156 -5.91 2.78 5.60
CA LEU A 156 -6.27 1.72 4.65
C LEU A 156 -7.09 2.26 3.50
N TYR A 157 -6.86 1.73 2.30
CA TYR A 157 -7.58 2.11 1.09
C TYR A 157 -7.48 1.02 0.02
N GLY A 158 -8.18 1.20 -1.09
CA GLY A 158 -8.00 0.36 -2.27
C GLY A 158 -8.43 -1.08 -2.06
N PRO A 159 -9.75 -1.37 -2.15
CA PRO A 159 -10.28 -2.70 -1.92
C PRO A 159 -9.75 -3.68 -2.99
N MET A 160 -9.07 -4.74 -2.57
CA MET A 160 -8.57 -5.81 -3.43
C MET A 160 -9.50 -7.01 -3.41
N PRO A 161 -9.82 -7.60 -4.57
CA PRO A 161 -10.72 -8.76 -4.65
C PRO A 161 -10.08 -10.03 -4.09
N THR A 162 -10.89 -11.08 -3.98
CA THR A 162 -10.41 -12.43 -3.63
C THR A 162 -9.28 -12.85 -4.55
N GLN A 163 -8.19 -13.29 -3.96
CA GLN A 163 -7.03 -13.79 -4.68
C GLN A 163 -7.29 -15.18 -5.32
N PRO A 164 -6.60 -15.51 -6.41
CA PRO A 164 -6.57 -16.87 -6.93
C PRO A 164 -5.96 -17.84 -5.89
N PHE A 165 -6.34 -19.11 -5.94
CA PHE A 165 -5.66 -20.14 -5.16
C PHE A 165 -4.16 -20.21 -5.48
N GLY A 166 -3.81 -19.95 -6.73
CA GLY A 166 -2.44 -19.75 -7.15
C GLY A 166 -2.16 -20.15 -8.58
N TRP A 167 -0.89 -20.02 -8.93
CA TRP A 167 -0.27 -20.39 -10.19
C TRP A 167 0.51 -21.67 -10.03
N PHE A 168 0.29 -22.65 -10.94
CA PHE A 168 0.81 -24.00 -10.82
C PHE A 168 1.32 -24.51 -12.18
N LYS A 169 2.23 -25.49 -12.17
CA LYS A 169 2.70 -26.17 -13.39
C LYS A 169 1.62 -27.05 -14.04
N LYS A 170 0.67 -27.53 -13.24
CA LYS A 170 -0.48 -28.33 -13.67
C LYS A 170 -1.70 -28.05 -12.79
N PRO A 171 -2.94 -28.29 -13.26
CA PRO A 171 -4.13 -28.11 -12.45
C PRO A 171 -4.07 -28.91 -11.15
N VAL A 172 -4.49 -28.27 -10.06
CA VAL A 172 -4.68 -28.90 -8.75
C VAL A 172 -6.12 -29.40 -8.67
N THR A 173 -6.30 -30.71 -8.58
CA THR A 173 -7.60 -31.36 -8.68
C THR A 173 -8.12 -31.91 -7.36
N LYS A 174 -7.22 -32.15 -6.41
CA LYS A 174 -7.51 -32.69 -5.08
C LYS A 174 -6.54 -32.14 -4.04
N VAL A 175 -6.90 -32.26 -2.76
CA VAL A 175 -6.09 -31.75 -1.63
C VAL A 175 -4.68 -32.35 -1.60
N GLU A 176 -4.55 -33.64 -1.98
CA GLU A 176 -3.27 -34.33 -2.00
C GLU A 176 -2.26 -33.74 -2.97
N ASP A 177 -2.73 -33.10 -4.04
CA ASP A 177 -1.86 -32.52 -5.08
C ASP A 177 -0.97 -31.37 -4.57
N VAL A 178 -1.34 -30.75 -3.44
CA VAL A 178 -0.54 -29.66 -2.83
C VAL A 178 0.40 -30.13 -1.73
N LYS A 179 0.29 -31.40 -1.27
CA LYS A 179 1.14 -31.91 -0.19
C LYS A 179 2.61 -31.93 -0.60
N GLY A 180 3.45 -31.36 0.26
CA GLY A 180 4.90 -31.24 0.01
C GLY A 180 5.31 -30.24 -1.05
N MET A 181 4.36 -29.58 -1.74
CA MET A 181 4.63 -28.57 -2.74
C MET A 181 5.33 -27.37 -2.09
N LYS A 182 6.41 -26.91 -2.68
CA LYS A 182 7.06 -25.67 -2.27
C LYS A 182 6.27 -24.50 -2.83
N PHE A 183 5.60 -23.77 -1.96
CA PHE A 183 4.63 -22.77 -2.38
C PHE A 183 4.85 -21.43 -1.68
N ARG A 184 4.74 -20.34 -2.42
CA ARG A 184 4.82 -18.99 -1.86
C ARG A 184 3.44 -18.50 -1.44
N THR A 185 3.34 -18.10 -0.20
CA THR A 185 2.23 -17.29 0.32
C THR A 185 2.69 -16.45 1.51
N VAL A 186 1.84 -15.54 1.99
CA VAL A 186 2.12 -14.60 3.10
C VAL A 186 0.95 -14.54 4.08
N GLY A 187 1.14 -13.80 5.19
CA GLY A 187 0.09 -13.58 6.18
C GLY A 187 -0.38 -14.87 6.86
N LEU A 188 -1.64 -14.92 7.26
CA LEU A 188 -2.26 -16.09 7.89
C LEU A 188 -2.29 -17.30 6.95
N ALA A 189 -2.28 -17.08 5.64
CA ALA A 189 -2.25 -18.13 4.63
C ALA A 189 -1.02 -19.04 4.78
N VAL A 190 0.08 -18.55 5.34
CA VAL A 190 1.25 -19.38 5.69
C VAL A 190 0.84 -20.57 6.56
N ASP A 191 0.08 -20.33 7.61
CA ASP A 191 -0.33 -21.38 8.54
C ASP A 191 -1.47 -22.25 7.96
N ILE A 192 -2.40 -21.64 7.19
CA ILE A 192 -3.48 -22.37 6.50
C ILE A 192 -2.88 -23.39 5.53
N TYR A 193 -1.94 -22.98 4.67
CA TYR A 193 -1.32 -23.87 3.70
C TYR A 193 -0.42 -24.93 4.36
N LYS A 194 0.29 -24.57 5.44
CA LYS A 194 1.05 -25.56 6.24
C LYS A 194 0.15 -26.65 6.82
N ASP A 195 -1.02 -26.30 7.35
CA ASP A 195 -2.01 -27.26 7.85
C ASP A 195 -2.57 -28.16 6.74
N MET A 196 -2.55 -27.70 5.49
CA MET A 196 -2.87 -28.50 4.30
C MET A 196 -1.70 -29.37 3.83
N GLY A 197 -0.53 -29.31 4.46
CA GLY A 197 0.66 -30.09 4.14
C GLY A 197 1.58 -29.47 3.09
N VAL A 198 1.43 -28.17 2.80
CA VAL A 198 2.25 -27.41 1.85
C VAL A 198 3.56 -26.95 2.52
N ALA A 199 4.68 -27.01 1.79
CA ALA A 199 5.96 -26.45 2.22
C ALA A 199 6.02 -24.96 1.85
N VAL A 200 5.62 -24.09 2.79
CA VAL A 200 5.44 -22.65 2.54
C VAL A 200 6.74 -21.87 2.66
N ASN A 201 6.98 -20.98 1.71
CA ASN A 201 8.12 -20.04 1.68
C ASN A 201 7.62 -18.61 1.39
N PRO A 202 7.56 -17.72 2.39
CA PRO A 202 7.18 -16.33 2.17
C PRO A 202 8.25 -15.56 1.38
N LEU A 203 7.84 -14.92 0.29
CA LEU A 203 8.68 -14.07 -0.55
C LEU A 203 7.93 -12.78 -0.92
N PRO A 204 8.61 -11.64 -1.04
CA PRO A 204 8.00 -10.44 -1.59
C PRO A 204 7.69 -10.60 -3.09
N GLY A 205 6.70 -9.83 -3.59
CA GLY A 205 6.15 -9.99 -4.95
C GLY A 205 7.20 -10.06 -6.06
N GLY A 206 8.22 -9.20 -6.00
CA GLY A 206 9.27 -9.16 -7.03
C GLY A 206 10.19 -10.38 -7.09
N GLU A 207 10.19 -11.23 -6.07
CA GLU A 207 11.04 -12.42 -5.97
C GLU A 207 10.31 -13.70 -6.41
N ILE A 208 8.99 -13.67 -6.59
CA ILE A 208 8.17 -14.86 -6.82
C ILE A 208 8.48 -15.50 -8.18
N VAL A 209 8.32 -14.74 -9.26
CA VAL A 209 8.53 -15.26 -10.63
C VAL A 209 9.96 -15.77 -10.82
N PRO A 210 11.01 -15.04 -10.40
CA PRO A 210 12.38 -15.59 -10.40
C PRO A 210 12.55 -16.88 -9.59
N ALA A 211 11.81 -17.05 -8.47
CA ALA A 211 11.88 -18.27 -7.66
C ALA A 211 11.19 -19.46 -8.35
N ILE A 212 10.06 -19.26 -9.05
CA ILE A 212 9.40 -20.29 -9.84
C ILE A 212 10.29 -20.70 -11.03
N ASP A 213 10.85 -19.73 -11.76
CA ASP A 213 11.70 -19.95 -12.92
C ASP A 213 12.94 -20.82 -12.58
N ARG A 214 13.57 -20.54 -11.44
CA ARG A 214 14.73 -21.31 -10.94
C ARG A 214 14.35 -22.65 -10.28
N GLY A 215 13.06 -22.97 -10.14
CA GLY A 215 12.61 -24.18 -9.45
C GLY A 215 12.79 -24.17 -7.93
N LEU A 216 12.97 -23.00 -7.33
CA LEU A 216 13.07 -22.86 -5.87
C LEU A 216 11.70 -23.08 -5.20
N ILE A 217 10.63 -22.72 -5.90
CA ILE A 217 9.24 -22.99 -5.53
C ILE A 217 8.49 -23.61 -6.72
N ASP A 218 7.46 -24.39 -6.43
CA ASP A 218 6.66 -25.13 -7.42
C ASP A 218 5.44 -24.35 -7.86
N GLY A 219 4.98 -23.39 -7.06
CA GLY A 219 3.85 -22.54 -7.32
C GLY A 219 3.78 -21.37 -6.35
N ALA A 220 2.89 -20.44 -6.62
CA ALA A 220 2.68 -19.26 -5.81
C ALA A 220 1.29 -18.67 -6.04
N GLU A 221 0.76 -17.96 -5.06
CA GLU A 221 -0.25 -16.94 -5.22
C GLU A 221 0.41 -15.56 -5.20
N PHE A 222 -0.28 -14.54 -5.75
CA PHE A 222 0.12 -13.17 -5.46
C PHE A 222 -1.10 -12.29 -5.25
N ASN A 223 -1.86 -11.88 -6.31
CA ASN A 223 -3.03 -11.06 -6.04
C ASN A 223 -4.11 -11.09 -7.14
N ASN A 224 -3.83 -10.55 -8.31
CA ASN A 224 -4.84 -10.29 -9.34
C ASN A 224 -4.26 -10.38 -10.75
N ALA A 225 -5.16 -10.39 -11.75
CA ALA A 225 -4.79 -10.56 -13.15
C ALA A 225 -3.73 -9.58 -13.64
N SER A 226 -3.87 -8.29 -13.31
CA SER A 226 -2.95 -7.27 -13.82
C SER A 226 -1.59 -7.34 -13.13
N SER A 227 -1.56 -7.47 -11.81
CA SER A 227 -0.30 -7.59 -11.07
C SER A 227 0.44 -8.86 -11.46
N ASP A 228 -0.25 -10.01 -11.46
CA ASP A 228 0.34 -11.30 -11.80
C ASP A 228 0.88 -11.30 -13.24
N ARG A 229 0.13 -10.70 -14.18
CA ARG A 229 0.57 -10.55 -15.57
C ARG A 229 1.81 -9.66 -15.69
N LEU A 230 1.81 -8.49 -15.07
CA LEU A 230 2.92 -7.54 -15.13
C LEU A 230 4.18 -8.07 -14.43
N LEU A 231 4.04 -8.87 -13.40
CA LEU A 231 5.16 -9.55 -12.76
C LEU A 231 5.75 -10.67 -13.61
N GLY A 232 4.98 -11.22 -14.56
CA GLY A 232 5.44 -12.26 -15.49
C GLY A 232 5.05 -13.68 -15.07
N PHE A 233 4.01 -13.86 -14.25
CA PHE A 233 3.52 -15.22 -13.93
C PHE A 233 3.16 -16.05 -15.16
N PRO A 234 2.53 -15.48 -16.22
CA PRO A 234 2.26 -16.22 -17.45
C PRO A 234 3.50 -16.78 -18.15
N ASP A 235 4.67 -16.22 -17.91
CA ASP A 235 5.91 -16.68 -18.57
C ASP A 235 6.44 -17.98 -17.94
N VAL A 236 6.18 -18.17 -16.65
CA VAL A 236 6.68 -19.31 -15.85
C VAL A 236 5.61 -20.34 -15.50
N SER A 237 4.33 -19.99 -15.64
CA SER A 237 3.20 -20.89 -15.40
C SER A 237 2.04 -20.57 -16.34
N LYS A 238 1.37 -21.64 -16.85
CA LYS A 238 0.19 -21.50 -17.70
C LYS A 238 -1.11 -21.91 -17.02
N VAL A 239 -1.07 -22.26 -15.75
CA VAL A 239 -2.23 -22.71 -14.97
C VAL A 239 -2.46 -21.79 -13.81
N CYS A 240 -3.61 -21.12 -13.79
CA CYS A 240 -4.08 -20.32 -12.67
C CYS A 240 -5.38 -20.94 -12.12
N MET A 241 -5.38 -21.27 -10.83
CA MET A 241 -6.56 -21.78 -10.12
C MET A 241 -7.29 -20.64 -9.45
N LEU A 242 -8.50 -20.32 -9.94
CA LEU A 242 -9.33 -19.23 -9.41
C LEU A 242 -10.12 -19.68 -8.18
N GLN A 243 -10.46 -18.70 -7.34
CA GLN A 243 -11.17 -18.85 -6.07
C GLN A 243 -10.32 -19.49 -4.96
N SER A 244 -10.33 -18.84 -3.82
CA SER A 244 -9.65 -19.32 -2.61
C SER A 244 -10.22 -18.62 -1.39
N PHE A 245 -10.08 -19.26 -0.22
CA PHE A 245 -10.44 -18.69 1.08
C PHE A 245 -9.21 -18.28 1.90
N HIS A 246 -8.00 -18.38 1.34
CA HIS A 246 -6.80 -18.00 2.06
C HIS A 246 -6.65 -16.47 2.18
N GLN A 247 -7.22 -15.72 1.23
CA GLN A 247 -7.19 -14.26 1.18
C GLN A 247 -8.39 -13.75 0.37
N CYS A 248 -9.53 -13.64 1.04
CA CYS A 248 -10.78 -13.25 0.40
C CYS A 248 -10.90 -11.75 0.16
N SER A 249 -10.23 -10.95 0.97
CA SER A 249 -10.19 -9.49 0.82
C SER A 249 -8.88 -8.96 1.40
N GLU A 250 -8.36 -7.93 0.78
CA GLU A 250 -7.19 -7.21 1.27
C GLU A 250 -7.34 -5.72 0.96
N GLN A 251 -6.59 -4.88 1.65
CA GLN A 251 -6.53 -3.44 1.43
C GLN A 251 -5.09 -3.01 1.43
N PHE A 252 -4.77 -2.00 0.65
CA PHE A 252 -3.49 -1.33 0.75
C PHE A 252 -3.39 -0.52 2.04
N GLU A 253 -2.18 -0.36 2.47
CA GLU A 253 -1.82 0.48 3.60
C GLU A 253 -0.90 1.62 3.15
N ILE A 254 -1.30 2.83 3.49
CA ILE A 254 -0.50 4.04 3.39
C ILE A 254 0.06 4.31 4.79
N LEU A 255 1.39 4.36 4.90
CA LEU A 255 2.10 4.63 6.14
C LEU A 255 2.80 5.97 6.09
N PHE A 256 2.70 6.74 7.17
CA PHE A 256 3.55 7.89 7.43
C PHE A 256 4.37 7.66 8.71
N ASN A 257 5.61 8.11 8.72
CA ASN A 257 6.29 8.36 9.99
C ASN A 257 5.44 9.34 10.81
N LYS A 258 5.04 8.94 12.02
CA LYS A 258 4.06 9.71 12.82
C LYS A 258 4.53 11.11 13.13
N LYS A 259 5.80 11.28 13.49
CA LYS A 259 6.37 12.60 13.79
C LYS A 259 6.31 13.53 12.58
N LYS A 260 6.59 13.00 11.39
CA LYS A 260 6.48 13.76 10.13
C LYS A 260 5.04 14.12 9.83
N TYR A 261 4.12 13.17 9.94
CA TYR A 261 2.68 13.41 9.73
C TYR A 261 2.13 14.44 10.73
N ASP A 262 2.46 14.30 12.01
CA ASP A 262 1.96 15.19 13.05
C ASP A 262 2.44 16.65 12.85
N SER A 263 3.63 16.84 12.31
CA SER A 263 4.19 18.16 11.99
C SER A 263 3.55 18.86 10.79
N LEU A 264 2.74 18.16 9.98
CA LEU A 264 2.05 18.77 8.85
C LEU A 264 0.98 19.76 9.30
N PRO A 265 0.80 20.88 8.58
CA PRO A 265 -0.34 21.76 8.74
C PRO A 265 -1.67 21.02 8.58
N ALA A 266 -2.71 21.46 9.28
CA ALA A 266 -4.04 20.85 9.24
C ALA A 266 -4.61 20.74 7.80
N GLU A 267 -4.38 21.75 6.97
CA GLU A 267 -4.76 21.76 5.54
C GLU A 267 -4.16 20.56 4.79
N LEU A 268 -2.86 20.27 4.96
CA LEU A 268 -2.20 19.17 4.28
C LEU A 268 -2.68 17.81 4.80
N LYS A 269 -2.97 17.69 6.10
CA LYS A 269 -3.60 16.48 6.67
C LYS A 269 -4.98 16.24 6.06
N THR A 270 -5.78 17.28 5.87
CA THR A 270 -7.09 17.20 5.21
C THR A 270 -6.95 16.74 3.76
N ILE A 271 -6.00 17.31 3.00
CA ILE A 271 -5.69 16.88 1.64
C ILE A 271 -5.31 15.41 1.60
N ILE A 272 -4.45 14.93 2.51
CA ILE A 272 -4.05 13.52 2.60
C ILE A 272 -5.27 12.63 2.83
N ASN A 273 -6.13 12.96 3.80
CA ASN A 273 -7.32 12.18 4.11
C ASN A 273 -8.25 12.03 2.90
N HIS A 274 -8.58 13.14 2.22
CA HIS A 274 -9.42 13.08 1.03
C HIS A 274 -8.72 12.43 -0.17
N SER A 275 -7.39 12.50 -0.25
CA SER A 275 -6.64 11.78 -1.27
C SER A 275 -6.70 10.26 -1.06
N VAL A 276 -6.72 9.79 0.18
CA VAL A 276 -6.90 8.36 0.50
C VAL A 276 -8.27 7.87 -0.02
N GLU A 277 -9.34 8.60 0.28
CA GLU A 277 -10.69 8.27 -0.18
C GLU A 277 -10.80 8.29 -1.71
N ALA A 278 -10.32 9.36 -2.35
CA ALA A 278 -10.36 9.50 -3.79
C ALA A 278 -9.51 8.45 -4.51
N ALA A 279 -8.31 8.14 -4.00
CA ALA A 279 -7.46 7.09 -4.55
C ALA A 279 -8.09 5.70 -4.37
N SER A 280 -8.79 5.45 -3.26
CA SER A 280 -9.51 4.20 -3.01
C SER A 280 -10.61 3.97 -4.04
N ALA A 281 -11.43 4.98 -4.30
CA ALA A 281 -12.51 4.91 -5.29
C ALA A 281 -11.97 4.70 -6.72
N ASP A 282 -11.00 5.51 -7.13
CA ASP A 282 -10.41 5.43 -8.47
C ASP A 282 -9.68 4.09 -8.71
N MET A 283 -8.91 3.62 -7.74
CA MET A 283 -8.27 2.31 -7.79
C MET A 283 -9.30 1.19 -7.98
N SER A 284 -10.43 1.24 -7.25
CA SER A 284 -11.48 0.24 -7.37
C SER A 284 -12.05 0.16 -8.80
N TRP A 285 -12.28 1.31 -9.43
CA TRP A 285 -12.77 1.37 -10.82
C TRP A 285 -11.73 0.93 -11.84
N LYS A 286 -10.48 1.41 -11.70
CA LYS A 286 -9.36 1.00 -12.54
C LYS A 286 -9.14 -0.52 -12.44
N ALA A 287 -9.23 -1.08 -11.24
CA ALA A 287 -9.05 -2.51 -11.02
C ALA A 287 -10.07 -3.34 -11.78
N ILE A 288 -11.36 -2.98 -11.73
CA ILE A 288 -12.41 -3.69 -12.47
C ILE A 288 -12.12 -3.69 -13.97
N ASP A 289 -11.77 -2.54 -14.54
CA ASP A 289 -11.47 -2.41 -15.99
C ASP A 289 -10.19 -3.17 -16.36
N ARG A 290 -9.09 -2.94 -15.63
CA ARG A 290 -7.77 -3.51 -15.95
C ARG A 290 -7.73 -5.02 -15.76
N TYR A 291 -8.23 -5.52 -14.62
CA TYR A 291 -8.19 -6.95 -14.31
C TYR A 291 -9.02 -7.76 -15.32
N SER A 292 -10.20 -7.28 -15.72
CA SER A 292 -11.03 -7.97 -16.72
C SER A 292 -10.33 -8.07 -18.09
N LYS A 293 -9.71 -6.98 -18.54
CA LYS A 293 -8.96 -6.96 -19.80
C LYS A 293 -7.75 -7.90 -19.74
N ASP A 294 -7.01 -7.88 -18.64
CA ASP A 294 -5.81 -8.69 -18.48
C ASP A 294 -6.12 -10.18 -18.33
N TYR A 295 -7.27 -10.57 -17.74
CA TYR A 295 -7.74 -11.96 -17.77
C TYR A 295 -7.94 -12.46 -19.20
N ILE A 296 -8.64 -11.69 -20.03
CA ILE A 296 -8.88 -12.02 -21.43
C ILE A 296 -7.55 -12.12 -22.19
N GLU A 297 -6.68 -11.13 -22.02
CA GLU A 297 -5.39 -11.09 -22.71
C GLU A 297 -4.49 -12.28 -22.35
N MET A 298 -4.42 -12.65 -21.06
CA MET A 298 -3.67 -13.81 -20.62
C MET A 298 -4.20 -15.10 -21.23
N GLN A 299 -5.53 -15.23 -21.33
CA GLN A 299 -6.16 -16.43 -21.92
C GLN A 299 -5.96 -16.51 -23.42
N GLU A 300 -6.22 -15.42 -24.15
CA GLU A 300 -6.23 -15.40 -25.61
C GLU A 300 -4.83 -15.30 -26.22
N LYS A 301 -3.92 -14.51 -25.59
CA LYS A 301 -2.61 -14.22 -26.18
C LYS A 301 -1.44 -14.89 -25.48
N GLN A 302 -1.57 -15.18 -24.19
CA GLN A 302 -0.47 -15.76 -23.41
C GLN A 302 -0.68 -17.25 -23.08
N GLY A 303 -1.80 -17.84 -23.50
CA GLY A 303 -2.09 -19.26 -23.37
C GLY A 303 -2.32 -19.73 -21.93
N VAL A 304 -2.70 -18.80 -21.03
CA VAL A 304 -3.04 -19.12 -19.65
C VAL A 304 -4.38 -19.85 -19.61
N LYS A 305 -4.45 -20.91 -18.81
CA LYS A 305 -5.67 -21.67 -18.54
C LYS A 305 -6.13 -21.38 -17.12
N PHE A 306 -7.31 -20.81 -17.01
CA PHE A 306 -7.97 -20.55 -15.73
C PHE A 306 -8.88 -21.72 -15.37
N TYR A 307 -8.74 -22.22 -14.15
CA TYR A 307 -9.55 -23.29 -13.61
C TYR A 307 -10.24 -22.85 -12.33
N LYS A 308 -11.46 -23.32 -12.14
CA LYS A 308 -12.13 -23.20 -10.85
C LYS A 308 -11.42 -24.11 -9.84
N THR A 309 -11.11 -23.61 -8.66
CA THR A 309 -10.57 -24.42 -7.56
C THR A 309 -11.66 -25.41 -7.10
N PRO A 310 -11.34 -26.72 -7.00
CA PRO A 310 -12.32 -27.72 -6.54
C PRO A 310 -12.87 -27.42 -5.15
N ASP A 311 -14.17 -27.67 -4.96
CA ASP A 311 -14.87 -27.42 -3.69
C ASP A 311 -14.24 -28.15 -2.51
N ALA A 312 -13.67 -29.35 -2.72
CA ALA A 312 -12.96 -30.10 -1.68
C ALA A 312 -11.74 -29.35 -1.14
N ILE A 313 -11.01 -28.63 -2.01
CA ILE A 313 -9.87 -27.81 -1.63
C ILE A 313 -10.35 -26.57 -0.87
N LEU A 314 -11.39 -25.90 -1.37
CA LEU A 314 -11.99 -24.73 -0.70
C LEU A 314 -12.49 -25.08 0.71
N ARG A 315 -13.20 -26.20 0.86
CA ARG A 315 -13.64 -26.72 2.19
C ARG A 315 -12.46 -27.02 3.10
N ARG A 316 -11.37 -27.61 2.55
CA ARG A 316 -10.17 -27.90 3.33
C ARG A 316 -9.46 -26.62 3.80
N GLN A 317 -9.46 -25.55 2.99
CA GLN A 317 -8.96 -24.26 3.41
C GLN A 317 -9.76 -23.68 4.59
N LEU A 318 -11.10 -23.75 4.54
CA LEU A 318 -11.95 -23.27 5.65
C LEU A 318 -11.71 -24.08 6.93
N GLN A 319 -11.62 -25.40 6.84
CA GLN A 319 -11.30 -26.25 7.99
C GLN A 319 -9.91 -25.92 8.60
N ALA A 320 -8.92 -25.66 7.74
CA ALA A 320 -7.61 -25.22 8.19
C ALA A 320 -7.71 -23.85 8.86
N CYS A 321 -8.46 -22.92 8.26
CA CYS A 321 -8.65 -21.59 8.80
C CYS A 321 -9.29 -21.62 10.20
N ASP A 322 -10.39 -22.38 10.39
CA ASP A 322 -11.07 -22.52 11.68
C ASP A 322 -10.09 -23.00 12.77
N LYS A 323 -9.29 -24.01 12.45
CA LYS A 323 -8.26 -24.54 13.34
C LYS A 323 -7.19 -23.49 13.68
N ILE A 324 -6.69 -22.77 12.67
CA ILE A 324 -5.64 -21.74 12.85
C ILE A 324 -6.19 -20.55 13.64
N VAL A 325 -7.40 -20.08 13.34
CA VAL A 325 -8.06 -19.00 14.08
C VAL A 325 -8.23 -19.37 15.55
N ALA A 326 -8.68 -20.59 15.86
CA ALA A 326 -8.79 -21.05 17.23
C ALA A 326 -7.43 -21.07 17.95
N ALA A 327 -6.38 -21.59 17.31
CA ALA A 327 -5.03 -21.63 17.86
C ALA A 327 -4.47 -20.21 18.09
N LYS A 328 -4.56 -19.33 17.08
CA LYS A 328 -4.07 -17.95 17.20
C LYS A 328 -4.83 -17.13 18.24
N SER A 329 -6.13 -17.35 18.38
CA SER A 329 -6.95 -16.71 19.44
C SER A 329 -6.53 -17.17 20.85
N ALA A 330 -6.08 -18.43 20.99
CA ALA A 330 -5.56 -18.93 22.27
C ALA A 330 -4.15 -18.39 22.59
N GLU A 331 -3.31 -18.22 21.57
CA GLU A 331 -1.93 -17.74 21.70
C GLU A 331 -1.81 -16.22 21.86
N ASN A 332 -2.69 -15.46 21.20
CA ASN A 332 -2.61 -14.01 21.10
C ASN A 332 -3.95 -13.33 21.47
N PRO A 333 -4.06 -12.74 22.65
CA PRO A 333 -5.29 -12.04 23.07
C PRO A 333 -5.74 -10.94 22.13
N THR A 334 -4.80 -10.31 21.40
CA THR A 334 -5.12 -9.26 20.42
C THR A 334 -5.74 -9.83 19.14
N PHE A 335 -5.43 -11.09 18.81
CA PHE A 335 -6.02 -11.80 17.69
C PHE A 335 -7.46 -12.25 17.97
N LYS A 336 -7.77 -12.54 19.23
CA LYS A 336 -9.07 -13.01 19.70
C LYS A 336 -10.14 -11.89 19.64
#